data_becda5a85da409173ec334f952cc1e2b
#
_entry.id   becda5a85da409173ec334f952cc1e2b
#
_cell.length_a   1.000
_cell.length_b   1.000
_cell.length_c   1.000
_cell.angle_alpha   90.00
_cell.angle_beta   90.00
_cell.angle_gamma   90.00
#
_symmetry.space_group_name_H-M   'P 1'
#
loop_
_entity.id
_entity.type
_entity.pdbx_description
1 polymer ?
#
loop_
_entity_poly.entity_id
_entity_poly.type
_entity_poly.pdbx_seq_one_letter_code
_entity_poly.pdbx_strand_id
1 'polypeptide(L)'
;MTAHLQSVQPVLMARDVADSVEFYSALGFTLSFADQPGDPRYAGVVRDGVELHIQWADPGQWAYPNDRPAYRFLVSDVDAIYREFADSGGVNPGSSQGSPWAAPADTPWGTREFHLRDPGQNSLQFYQSL
;
A
#
# COMPACT_ATOMS: atom_id res chain seq x y z
N MET A 1 -10.40 -31.02 17.87
CA MET A 1 -9.47 -29.92 17.53
C MET A 1 -10.14 -28.98 16.57
N THR A 2 -10.08 -27.70 16.83
CA THR A 2 -10.71 -26.66 16.00
C THR A 2 -9.66 -26.02 15.10
N ALA A 3 -9.96 -25.93 13.81
CA ALA A 3 -9.13 -25.18 12.90
C ALA A 3 -9.37 -23.68 13.09
N HIS A 4 -8.35 -22.86 12.88
CA HIS A 4 -8.40 -21.42 13.07
C HIS A 4 -7.93 -20.70 11.81
N LEU A 5 -8.52 -19.54 11.54
CA LEU A 5 -7.94 -18.59 10.61
C LEU A 5 -6.67 -18.02 11.24
N GLN A 6 -5.60 -17.91 10.47
CA GLN A 6 -4.32 -17.41 10.98
C GLN A 6 -4.00 -16.01 10.48
N SER A 7 -4.36 -15.71 9.25
CA SER A 7 -4.12 -14.39 8.68
C SER A 7 -4.88 -14.23 7.37
N VAL A 8 -4.88 -13.03 6.84
CA VAL A 8 -5.34 -12.72 5.49
C VAL A 8 -4.31 -11.78 4.86
N GLN A 9 -3.99 -12.02 3.60
CA GLN A 9 -3.10 -11.15 2.85
C GLN A 9 -3.88 -10.46 1.75
N PRO A 10 -3.93 -9.11 1.75
CA PRO A 10 -4.41 -8.38 0.58
C PRO A 10 -3.51 -8.66 -0.61
N VAL A 11 -4.11 -8.86 -1.77
CA VAL A 11 -3.37 -9.04 -3.03
C VAL A 11 -3.62 -7.81 -3.88
N LEU A 12 -2.57 -7.02 -4.09
CA LEU A 12 -2.64 -5.76 -4.81
C LEU A 12 -2.15 -5.95 -6.25
N MET A 13 -2.87 -5.37 -7.19
CA MET A 13 -2.52 -5.48 -8.60
C MET A 13 -1.35 -4.56 -8.94
N ALA A 14 -0.45 -5.03 -9.79
CA ALA A 14 0.67 -4.26 -10.26
C ALA A 14 0.85 -4.42 -11.77
N ARG A 15 1.18 -3.32 -12.43
CA ARG A 15 1.60 -3.36 -13.83
C ARG A 15 3.02 -3.88 -13.95
N ASP A 16 3.84 -3.56 -12.98
CA ASP A 16 5.22 -4.00 -12.83
C ASP A 16 5.45 -4.31 -11.36
N VAL A 17 5.58 -5.59 -11.04
CA VAL A 17 5.72 -6.03 -9.65
C VAL A 17 7.00 -5.48 -9.02
N ALA A 18 8.10 -5.41 -9.79
CA ALA A 18 9.36 -4.88 -9.27
C ALA A 18 9.23 -3.40 -8.86
N ASP A 19 8.54 -2.59 -9.68
CA ASP A 19 8.30 -1.18 -9.35
C ASP A 19 7.45 -1.05 -8.07
N SER A 20 6.44 -1.88 -7.93
CA SER A 20 5.60 -1.86 -6.74
C SER A 20 6.38 -2.28 -5.50
N VAL A 21 7.22 -3.31 -5.60
CA VAL A 21 8.10 -3.72 -4.49
C VAL A 21 9.02 -2.57 -4.07
N GLU A 22 9.59 -1.86 -5.04
CA GLU A 22 10.44 -0.71 -4.77
C GLU A 22 9.67 0.39 -4.03
N PHE A 23 8.44 0.67 -4.46
CA PHE A 23 7.57 1.64 -3.77
C PHE A 23 7.34 1.23 -2.31
N TYR A 24 6.97 -0.03 -2.06
CA TYR A 24 6.73 -0.51 -0.71
C TYR A 24 8.00 -0.54 0.13
N SER A 25 9.16 -0.76 -0.50
CA SER A 25 10.44 -0.63 0.19
C SER A 25 10.66 0.80 0.71
N ALA A 26 10.26 1.82 -0.06
CA ALA A 26 10.30 3.21 0.39
C ALA A 26 9.35 3.48 1.56
N LEU A 27 8.31 2.65 1.71
CA LEU A 27 7.42 2.72 2.88
C LEU A 27 7.90 1.84 4.05
N GLY A 28 9.12 1.31 3.98
CA GLY A 28 9.70 0.50 5.05
C GLY A 28 9.32 -0.98 5.02
N PHE A 29 8.65 -1.44 3.97
CA PHE A 29 8.39 -2.87 3.81
C PHE A 29 9.63 -3.59 3.31
N THR A 30 9.76 -4.84 3.71
CA THR A 30 10.84 -5.72 3.27
C THR A 30 10.27 -6.81 2.37
N LEU A 31 10.97 -7.11 1.28
CA LEU A 31 10.61 -8.23 0.42
C LEU A 31 10.70 -9.54 1.20
N SER A 32 9.61 -10.29 1.28
CA SER A 32 9.60 -11.59 1.95
C SER A 32 9.81 -12.74 0.96
N PHE A 33 9.25 -12.62 -0.24
CA PHE A 33 9.46 -13.60 -1.30
C PHE A 33 9.12 -13.01 -2.66
N ALA A 34 9.65 -13.62 -3.70
CA ALA A 34 9.28 -13.35 -5.09
C ALA A 34 9.33 -14.67 -5.85
N ASP A 35 8.43 -14.85 -6.82
CA ASP A 35 8.40 -16.07 -7.62
C ASP A 35 9.58 -16.17 -8.58
N GLN A 36 10.03 -15.04 -9.13
CA GLN A 36 11.19 -14.98 -10.03
C GLN A 36 12.01 -13.73 -9.71
N PRO A 37 13.28 -13.88 -9.31
CA PRO A 37 14.08 -12.73 -8.88
C PRO A 37 14.28 -11.65 -9.94
N GLY A 38 14.41 -12.03 -11.22
CA GLY A 38 14.71 -11.08 -12.28
C GLY A 38 13.51 -10.37 -12.87
N ASP A 39 12.34 -11.03 -12.87
CA ASP A 39 11.11 -10.50 -13.44
C ASP A 39 9.94 -11.07 -12.66
N PRO A 40 9.72 -10.59 -11.42
CA PRO A 40 8.67 -11.16 -10.58
C PRO A 40 7.29 -10.86 -11.11
N ARG A 41 6.42 -11.87 -11.05
CA ARG A 41 4.99 -11.75 -11.34
C ARG A 41 4.15 -11.82 -10.08
N TYR A 42 4.76 -12.23 -8.97
CA TYR A 42 4.12 -12.30 -7.66
C TYR A 42 5.18 -12.12 -6.58
N ALA A 43 4.89 -11.28 -5.60
CA ALA A 43 5.81 -11.01 -4.51
C ALA A 43 5.06 -10.75 -3.22
N GLY A 44 5.73 -10.94 -2.10
CA GLY A 44 5.24 -10.58 -0.79
C GLY A 44 6.15 -9.56 -0.15
N VAL A 45 5.56 -8.58 0.52
CA VAL A 45 6.28 -7.56 1.29
C VAL A 45 5.69 -7.47 2.70
N VAL A 46 6.54 -7.18 3.68
CA VAL A 46 6.14 -7.21 5.08
C VAL A 46 6.75 -6.05 5.86
N ARG A 47 5.95 -5.45 6.73
CA ARG A 47 6.40 -4.46 7.72
C ARG A 47 5.55 -4.60 8.98
N ASP A 48 6.17 -4.65 10.15
CA ASP A 48 5.50 -4.70 11.46
C ASP A 48 4.43 -5.79 11.54
N GLY A 49 4.69 -6.94 10.93
CA GLY A 49 3.72 -8.04 10.90
C GLY A 49 2.60 -7.88 9.88
N VAL A 50 2.55 -6.77 9.15
CA VAL A 50 1.59 -6.55 8.07
C VAL A 50 2.19 -7.07 6.77
N GLU A 51 1.55 -8.06 6.17
CA GLU A 51 2.02 -8.66 4.93
C GLU A 51 1.05 -8.33 3.80
N LEU A 52 1.60 -7.85 2.68
CA LEU A 52 0.87 -7.58 1.46
C LEU A 52 1.44 -8.45 0.35
N HIS A 53 0.59 -8.93 -0.54
CA HIS A 53 1.01 -9.61 -1.75
C HIS A 53 0.78 -8.70 -2.94
N ILE A 54 1.63 -8.82 -3.94
CA ILE A 54 1.61 -8.01 -5.15
C ILE A 54 1.59 -8.96 -6.33
N GLN A 55 0.59 -8.82 -7.19
CA GLN A 55 0.38 -9.71 -8.33
C GLN A 55 0.36 -8.91 -9.62
N TRP A 56 1.11 -9.39 -10.62
CA TRP A 56 1.04 -8.80 -11.95
C TRP A 56 -0.38 -8.94 -12.53
N ALA A 57 -0.85 -7.84 -13.11
CA ALA A 57 -2.14 -7.80 -13.79
C ALA A 57 -1.91 -7.47 -15.25
N ASP A 58 -2.55 -8.23 -16.15
CA ASP A 58 -2.38 -8.02 -17.58
C ASP A 58 -3.12 -6.75 -18.06
N PRO A 59 -2.79 -6.26 -19.27
CA PRO A 59 -3.42 -5.03 -19.77
C PRO A 59 -4.94 -5.07 -19.84
N GLY A 60 -5.55 -6.24 -20.04
CA GLY A 60 -7.00 -6.37 -20.06
C GLY A 60 -7.65 -6.06 -18.72
N GLN A 61 -6.95 -6.34 -17.63
CA GLN A 61 -7.45 -6.03 -16.28
C GLN A 61 -7.40 -4.54 -15.99
N TRP A 62 -6.63 -3.76 -16.73
CA TRP A 62 -6.54 -2.31 -16.60
C TRP A 62 -7.57 -1.55 -17.43
N ALA A 63 -8.33 -2.27 -18.28
CA ALA A 63 -9.36 -1.67 -19.11
C ALA A 63 -10.56 -1.18 -18.30
N TYR A 64 -10.68 -1.61 -17.06
CA TYR A 64 -11.72 -1.15 -16.14
C TYR A 64 -11.13 -0.09 -15.23
N PRO A 65 -11.37 1.20 -15.53
CA PRO A 65 -10.68 2.30 -14.82
C PRO A 65 -11.17 2.53 -13.40
N ASN A 66 -12.15 1.76 -12.93
CA ASN A 66 -12.88 2.12 -11.73
C ASN A 66 -12.55 1.25 -10.55
N ASP A 67 -12.55 1.89 -9.41
CA ASP A 67 -12.81 1.33 -8.09
C ASP A 67 -11.86 0.23 -7.65
N ARG A 68 -10.57 0.58 -7.64
CA ARG A 68 -9.63 -0.19 -6.83
C ARG A 68 -10.07 -0.10 -5.38
N PRO A 69 -10.12 -1.23 -4.66
CA PRO A 69 -10.41 -1.18 -3.23
C PRO A 69 -9.40 -0.31 -2.51
N ALA A 70 -9.85 0.31 -1.44
CA ALA A 70 -8.96 1.02 -0.53
C ALA A 70 -8.47 0.04 0.53
N TYR A 71 -7.20 0.12 0.86
CA TYR A 71 -6.59 -0.66 1.94
C TYR A 71 -6.29 0.29 3.08
N ARG A 72 -6.86 0.02 4.25
CA ARG A 72 -6.73 0.89 5.40
C ARG A 72 -5.73 0.31 6.39
N PHE A 73 -4.76 1.11 6.76
CA PHE A 73 -3.70 0.75 7.70
C PHE A 73 -3.87 1.58 8.96
N LEU A 74 -4.22 0.94 10.07
CA LEU A 74 -4.23 1.59 11.37
C LEU A 74 -2.79 1.78 11.83
N VAL A 75 -2.42 3.02 12.14
CA VAL A 75 -1.07 3.36 12.57
C VAL A 75 -1.12 4.05 13.94
N SER A 76 -0.02 3.96 14.68
CA SER A 76 0.06 4.53 16.02
C SER A 76 0.24 6.05 16.01
N ASP A 77 0.90 6.60 15.00
CA ASP A 77 1.15 8.04 14.86
C ASP A 77 1.20 8.39 13.37
N VAL A 78 0.09 8.91 12.87
CA VAL A 78 -0.08 9.17 11.44
C VAL A 78 0.85 10.27 10.94
N ASP A 79 1.11 11.30 11.74
CA ASP A 79 2.01 12.38 11.34
C ASP A 79 3.47 11.89 11.27
N ALA A 80 3.88 11.05 12.22
CA ALA A 80 5.23 10.50 12.23
C ALA A 80 5.47 9.58 11.04
N ILE A 81 4.51 8.71 10.72
CA ILE A 81 4.68 7.79 9.60
C ILE A 81 4.63 8.53 8.26
N TYR A 82 3.84 9.60 8.17
CA TYR A 82 3.85 10.45 6.97
C TYR A 82 5.24 11.08 6.75
N ARG A 83 5.85 11.62 7.80
CA ARG A 83 7.21 12.19 7.71
C ARG A 83 8.23 11.14 7.30
N GLU A 84 8.12 9.93 7.85
CA GLU A 84 9.00 8.83 7.48
C GLU A 84 8.86 8.52 5.97
N PHE A 85 7.64 8.42 5.47
CA PHE A 85 7.39 8.13 4.05
C PHE A 85 7.86 9.28 3.16
N ALA A 86 7.65 10.52 3.57
CA ALA A 86 8.15 11.68 2.83
C ALA A 86 9.68 11.66 2.72
N ASP A 87 10.35 11.38 3.82
CA ASP A 87 11.82 11.34 3.87
C ASP A 87 12.40 10.20 3.02
N SER A 88 11.69 9.08 2.92
CA SER A 88 12.16 7.92 2.15
C SER A 88 11.73 7.94 0.67
N GLY A 89 10.98 8.97 0.25
CA GLY A 89 10.53 9.11 -1.13
C GLY A 89 9.19 8.43 -1.45
N GLY A 90 8.52 7.84 -0.45
CA GLY A 90 7.20 7.23 -0.64
C GLY A 90 6.09 8.25 -0.89
N VAL A 91 6.25 9.47 -0.42
CA VAL A 91 5.34 10.58 -0.72
C VAL A 91 5.98 11.41 -1.82
N ASN A 92 5.37 11.42 -3.00
CA ASN A 92 5.89 12.08 -4.19
C ASN A 92 4.70 12.47 -5.08
N PRO A 93 4.91 13.25 -6.16
CA PRO A 93 3.80 13.69 -7.02
C PRO A 93 2.98 12.53 -7.62
N GLY A 94 3.61 11.37 -7.83
CA GLY A 94 2.91 10.21 -8.38
C GLY A 94 2.06 9.48 -7.35
N SER A 95 2.48 9.43 -6.10
CA SER A 95 1.77 8.72 -5.02
C SER A 95 0.80 9.60 -4.26
N SER A 96 1.06 10.91 -4.19
CA SER A 96 0.26 11.87 -3.42
C SER A 96 -0.62 12.69 -4.37
N GLN A 97 -1.74 12.11 -4.82
CA GLN A 97 -2.58 12.74 -5.83
C GLN A 97 -3.81 13.39 -5.23
N GLY A 98 -3.94 14.72 -5.43
CA GLY A 98 -5.18 15.48 -5.50
C GLY A 98 -6.29 15.23 -4.48
N SER A 99 -6.01 14.64 -3.35
CA SER A 99 -6.98 14.36 -2.31
C SER A 99 -6.85 15.43 -1.21
N PRO A 100 -7.95 15.76 -0.51
CA PRO A 100 -7.85 16.55 0.73
C PRO A 100 -6.94 15.89 1.77
N TRP A 101 -6.70 14.57 1.63
CA TRP A 101 -5.83 13.79 2.51
C TRP A 101 -4.50 13.42 1.84
N ALA A 102 -4.03 14.22 0.91
CA ALA A 102 -2.66 14.06 0.38
C ALA A 102 -1.60 14.24 1.47
N ALA A 103 -1.93 14.95 2.54
CA ALA A 103 -1.15 15.06 3.77
C ALA A 103 -2.09 14.81 4.96
N PRO A 104 -1.54 14.51 6.16
CA PRO A 104 -2.39 14.20 7.30
C PRO A 104 -3.39 15.32 7.61
N ALA A 105 -4.66 14.94 7.72
CA ALA A 105 -5.75 15.86 8.05
C ALA A 105 -6.84 15.10 8.79
N ASP A 106 -7.56 15.82 9.63
CA ASP A 106 -8.70 15.26 10.35
C ASP A 106 -9.88 15.05 9.42
N THR A 107 -10.65 14.00 9.65
CA THR A 107 -11.83 13.69 8.87
C THR A 107 -13.10 13.99 9.65
N PRO A 108 -14.24 14.19 8.96
CA PRO A 108 -15.53 14.31 9.66
C PRO A 108 -15.98 13.04 10.38
N TRP A 109 -15.35 11.89 10.10
CA TRP A 109 -15.75 10.61 10.68
C TRP A 109 -14.84 10.14 11.82
N GLY A 110 -14.03 11.05 12.39
CA GLY A 110 -13.35 10.78 13.66
C GLY A 110 -11.95 10.18 13.53
N THR A 111 -11.31 10.35 12.40
CA THR A 111 -9.92 9.92 12.19
C THR A 111 -9.05 11.07 11.75
N ARG A 112 -7.73 10.88 11.88
CA ARG A 112 -6.72 11.67 11.19
C ARG A 112 -6.02 10.74 10.24
N GLU A 113 -5.91 11.10 8.96
CA GLU A 113 -5.39 10.19 7.95
C GLU A 113 -4.73 10.90 6.78
N PHE A 114 -3.93 10.16 6.03
CA PHE A 114 -3.45 10.57 4.71
C PHE A 114 -3.54 9.38 3.75
N HIS A 115 -3.64 9.71 2.45
CA HIS A 115 -3.86 8.71 1.40
C HIS A 115 -2.73 8.75 0.40
N LEU A 116 -2.29 7.57 -0.03
CA LEU A 116 -1.32 7.39 -1.11
C LEU A 116 -1.88 6.46 -2.17
N ARG A 117 -1.34 6.54 -3.37
CA ARG A 117 -1.54 5.54 -4.40
C ARG A 117 -0.21 4.88 -4.73
N ASP A 118 -0.22 3.56 -4.81
CA ASP A 118 0.97 2.83 -5.25
C ASP A 118 1.10 2.88 -6.79
N PRO A 119 2.19 2.37 -7.39
CA PRO A 119 2.36 2.40 -8.84
C PRO A 119 1.27 1.67 -9.62
N GLY A 120 0.61 0.69 -9.00
CA GLY A 120 -0.54 -0.01 -9.57
C GLY A 120 -1.85 0.72 -9.39
N GLN A 121 -1.83 1.93 -8.81
CA GLN A 121 -2.98 2.75 -8.53
C GLN A 121 -3.89 2.20 -7.44
N ASN A 122 -3.40 1.28 -6.61
CA ASN A 122 -4.11 0.85 -5.42
C ASN A 122 -4.15 1.99 -4.40
N SER A 123 -5.30 2.16 -3.76
CA SER A 123 -5.51 3.23 -2.78
C SER A 123 -5.09 2.75 -1.39
N LEU A 124 -4.17 3.48 -0.78
CA LEU A 124 -3.66 3.18 0.55
C LEU A 124 -4.06 4.32 1.49
N GLN A 125 -4.69 3.98 2.61
CA GLN A 125 -5.15 4.96 3.59
C GLN A 125 -4.52 4.63 4.94
N PHE A 126 -3.73 5.57 5.46
CA PHE A 126 -3.06 5.42 6.76
C PHE A 126 -3.80 6.30 7.76
N TYR A 127 -4.25 5.73 8.87
CA TYR A 127 -5.14 6.45 9.77
C TYR A 127 -4.88 6.11 11.24
N GLN A 128 -5.30 7.03 12.08
CA GLN A 128 -5.43 6.82 13.53
C GLN A 128 -6.77 7.43 13.98
N SER A 129 -7.29 6.94 15.08
CA SER A 129 -8.49 7.53 15.68
C SER A 129 -8.15 8.84 16.38
N LEU A 130 -9.05 9.78 16.31
CA LEU A 130 -8.94 11.03 17.04
C LEU A 130 -9.34 10.85 18.51
#